data_528f89bb3bf04b60fd8f36143404f2c8
#
_entry.id   528f89bb3bf04b60fd8f36143404f2c8
#
_cell.length_a   1.000
_cell.length_b   1.000
_cell.length_c   1.000
_cell.angle_alpha   90.00
_cell.angle_beta   90.00
_cell.angle_gamma   90.00
#
_symmetry.space_group_name_H-M   'P 1'
#
loop_
_entity.id
_entity.type
_entity.pdbx_description
1 polymer ?
#
loop_
_entity_poly.entity_id
_entity_poly.type
_entity_poly.pdbx_seq_one_letter_code
_entity_poly.pdbx_strand_id
1 'polypeptide(L)'
;MDARRTRKGGAARRPGRRTFVLENLIVSVNVVFPLFALMAVGFLLNRIGLLDGRTAEKMNTVTFKAFLPVLIFYNIYRTDVGEIFDARLVLLALALVALLFLVLWLLVPRVEKDYRRRGVLIQGMFRSNFILYGLPVTASLFGEENTGTAAMLVAFVVPLYNVLSVIILEWYASRQIHIKKIAKGIATNPLILGAICGGLFLLLGVRMPQALEDAVQDLSGLATPMAFLVLGASFRFSSLAGNWKALVCAVVVKLAVVPAMLLPVCVAFGYRSLALAALLTMLGAPTAVSSYTMARQLDADSELAGQIVVFTSVCSILTMFFWVFLLRQLALL
;
A
#
# COMPACT_ATOMS: atom_id res chain seq x y z
N MET A 1 41.63 -23.68 -45.01
CA MET A 1 41.41 -24.57 -43.83
C MET A 1 40.50 -23.86 -42.89
N ASP A 2 39.41 -24.47 -42.69
CA ASP A 2 38.12 -24.10 -42.20
C ASP A 2 38.10 -23.97 -40.66
N ALA A 3 37.49 -22.92 -40.14
CA ALA A 3 37.07 -22.89 -38.73
C ALA A 3 35.82 -22.01 -38.55
N ARG A 4 34.68 -22.53 -39.04
CA ARG A 4 33.36 -22.07 -38.61
C ARG A 4 33.11 -22.50 -37.16
N ARG A 5 33.25 -21.59 -36.20
CA ARG A 5 32.71 -21.76 -34.85
C ARG A 5 31.28 -21.19 -34.80
N THR A 6 30.35 -22.09 -34.89
CA THR A 6 28.92 -21.86 -34.66
C THR A 6 28.70 -21.33 -33.23
N ARG A 7 28.28 -20.07 -33.11
CA ARG A 7 27.65 -19.53 -31.88
C ARG A 7 26.29 -20.22 -31.72
N LYS A 8 26.20 -21.21 -30.86
CA LYS A 8 24.93 -21.69 -30.33
C LYS A 8 24.36 -20.59 -29.41
N GLY A 9 23.42 -19.84 -29.92
CA GLY A 9 22.55 -18.98 -29.10
C GLY A 9 21.78 -19.87 -28.13
N GLY A 10 22.12 -19.79 -26.84
CA GLY A 10 21.33 -20.39 -25.77
C GLY A 10 19.99 -19.68 -25.71
N ALA A 11 18.96 -20.22 -26.33
CA ALA A 11 17.59 -19.81 -26.08
C ALA A 11 17.30 -20.05 -24.59
N ALA A 12 17.13 -18.98 -23.83
CA ALA A 12 16.68 -19.05 -22.46
C ALA A 12 15.37 -19.88 -22.43
N ARG A 13 15.41 -21.06 -21.85
CA ARG A 13 14.23 -21.92 -21.68
C ARG A 13 13.22 -21.13 -20.85
N ARG A 14 12.08 -20.81 -21.45
CA ARG A 14 10.94 -20.25 -20.73
C ARG A 14 10.62 -21.22 -19.57
N PRO A 15 10.58 -20.77 -18.32
CA PRO A 15 10.29 -21.65 -17.19
C PRO A 15 8.93 -22.33 -17.43
N GLY A 16 8.85 -23.63 -17.13
CA GLY A 16 7.64 -24.42 -17.34
C GLY A 16 6.48 -23.82 -16.54
N ARG A 17 5.26 -23.94 -17.06
CA ARG A 17 4.03 -23.37 -16.46
C ARG A 17 3.87 -23.68 -14.97
N ARG A 18 4.36 -24.85 -14.50
CA ARG A 18 4.35 -25.24 -13.07
C ARG A 18 5.37 -24.48 -12.23
N THR A 19 6.57 -24.26 -12.73
CA THR A 19 7.64 -23.52 -12.02
C THR A 19 7.21 -22.08 -11.81
N PHE A 20 6.60 -21.46 -12.80
CA PHE A 20 6.09 -20.10 -12.74
C PHE A 20 4.97 -19.88 -11.72
N VAL A 21 4.02 -20.80 -11.62
CA VAL A 21 2.94 -20.77 -10.62
C VAL A 21 3.52 -20.79 -9.21
N LEU A 22 4.49 -21.69 -8.98
CA LEU A 22 5.14 -21.85 -7.68
C LEU A 22 5.95 -20.61 -7.29
N GLU A 23 6.70 -20.02 -8.22
CA GLU A 23 7.50 -18.81 -7.98
C GLU A 23 6.64 -17.62 -7.57
N ASN A 24 5.55 -17.32 -8.27
CA ASN A 24 4.66 -16.21 -7.92
C ASN A 24 3.93 -16.44 -6.58
N LEU A 25 3.58 -17.67 -6.25
CA LEU A 25 3.00 -18.00 -4.95
C LEU A 25 4.03 -17.80 -3.83
N ILE A 26 5.28 -18.26 -4.04
CA ILE A 26 6.38 -18.09 -3.09
C ILE A 26 6.64 -16.61 -2.84
N VAL A 27 6.68 -15.77 -3.89
CA VAL A 27 6.84 -14.32 -3.73
C VAL A 27 5.73 -13.72 -2.89
N SER A 28 4.47 -14.05 -3.20
CA SER A 28 3.33 -13.54 -2.42
C SER A 28 3.39 -13.98 -0.95
N VAL A 29 3.78 -15.22 -0.68
CA VAL A 29 3.97 -15.73 0.68
C VAL A 29 5.12 -15.02 1.37
N ASN A 30 6.26 -14.85 0.70
CA ASN A 30 7.44 -14.19 1.28
C ASN A 30 7.18 -12.72 1.65
N VAL A 31 6.32 -12.02 0.91
CA VAL A 31 5.90 -10.65 1.25
C VAL A 31 4.95 -10.63 2.45
N VAL A 32 4.02 -11.59 2.52
CA VAL A 32 2.95 -11.59 3.53
C VAL A 32 3.40 -12.23 4.84
N PHE A 33 4.20 -13.29 4.79
CA PHE A 33 4.62 -14.04 5.97
C PHE A 33 5.31 -13.19 7.06
N PRO A 34 6.30 -12.31 6.74
CA PRO A 34 6.92 -11.44 7.74
C PRO A 34 5.91 -10.53 8.45
N LEU A 35 4.90 -10.03 7.73
CA LEU A 35 3.88 -9.16 8.28
C LEU A 35 3.02 -9.89 9.31
N PHE A 36 2.63 -11.14 9.00
CA PHE A 36 1.90 -11.99 9.96
C PHE A 36 2.76 -12.43 11.13
N ALA A 37 4.05 -12.69 10.92
CA ALA A 37 4.97 -12.98 12.01
C ALA A 37 5.05 -11.81 13.01
N LEU A 38 5.17 -10.57 12.51
CA LEU A 38 5.14 -9.37 13.36
C LEU A 38 3.82 -9.20 14.10
N MET A 39 2.69 -9.47 13.44
CA MET A 39 1.38 -9.45 14.09
C MET A 39 1.27 -10.52 15.17
N ALA A 40 1.74 -11.75 14.91
CA ALA A 40 1.75 -12.84 15.88
C ALA A 40 2.60 -12.48 17.11
N VAL A 41 3.77 -11.87 16.90
CA VAL A 41 4.61 -11.36 18.00
C VAL A 41 3.85 -10.30 18.79
N GLY A 42 3.20 -9.32 18.14
CA GLY A 42 2.39 -8.31 18.80
C GLY A 42 1.24 -8.91 19.64
N PHE A 43 0.55 -9.91 19.07
CA PHE A 43 -0.51 -10.65 19.78
C PHE A 43 0.04 -11.40 21.01
N LEU A 44 1.18 -12.08 20.88
CA LEU A 44 1.82 -12.78 21.99
C LEU A 44 2.27 -11.81 23.10
N LEU A 45 2.88 -10.67 22.73
CA LEU A 45 3.29 -9.63 23.68
C LEU A 45 2.09 -9.07 24.46
N ASN A 46 0.93 -8.95 23.80
CA ASN A 46 -0.30 -8.57 24.48
C ASN A 46 -0.78 -9.66 25.43
N ARG A 47 -0.72 -10.92 25.04
CA ARG A 47 -1.13 -12.07 25.87
C ARG A 47 -0.32 -12.22 27.15
N ILE A 48 0.99 -11.94 27.08
CA ILE A 48 1.89 -12.00 28.26
C ILE A 48 1.92 -10.68 29.06
N GLY A 49 1.10 -9.68 28.69
CA GLY A 49 0.96 -8.42 29.40
C GLY A 49 2.05 -7.36 29.16
N LEU A 50 3.04 -7.64 28.30
CA LEU A 50 4.10 -6.67 27.96
C LEU A 50 3.60 -5.54 27.04
N LEU A 51 2.62 -5.81 26.20
CA LEU A 51 2.04 -4.85 25.27
C LEU A 51 0.54 -4.71 25.54
N ASP A 52 0.22 -4.09 26.67
CA ASP A 52 -1.17 -3.81 27.06
C ASP A 52 -1.82 -2.73 26.18
N GLY A 53 -3.12 -2.50 26.37
CA GLY A 53 -3.88 -1.53 25.58
C GLY A 53 -3.31 -0.10 25.64
N ARG A 54 -2.79 0.34 26.79
CA ARG A 54 -2.18 1.67 26.97
C ARG A 54 -0.85 1.79 26.24
N THR A 55 -0.01 0.76 26.35
CA THR A 55 1.28 0.70 25.68
C THR A 55 1.08 0.66 24.15
N ALA A 56 0.15 -0.16 23.66
CA ALA A 56 -0.21 -0.22 22.26
C ALA A 56 -0.71 1.13 21.72
N GLU A 57 -1.47 1.90 22.49
CA GLU A 57 -1.94 3.23 22.12
C GLU A 57 -0.80 4.25 22.04
N LYS A 58 0.12 4.25 23.02
CA LYS A 58 1.32 5.10 22.99
C LYS A 58 2.21 4.75 21.80
N MET A 59 2.46 3.46 21.55
CA MET A 59 3.23 3.00 20.39
C MET A 59 2.56 3.40 19.07
N ASN A 60 1.23 3.29 18.97
CA ASN A 60 0.49 3.77 17.80
C ASN A 60 0.68 5.28 17.58
N THR A 61 0.63 6.05 18.67
CA THR A 61 0.83 7.51 18.61
C THR A 61 2.24 7.88 18.14
N VAL A 62 3.27 7.20 18.64
CA VAL A 62 4.66 7.41 18.20
C VAL A 62 4.81 7.00 16.74
N THR A 63 4.27 5.85 16.35
CA THR A 63 4.29 5.38 14.96
C THR A 63 3.64 6.41 14.02
N PHE A 64 2.48 6.94 14.39
CA PHE A 64 1.77 7.93 13.58
C PHE A 64 2.47 9.29 13.52
N LYS A 65 3.01 9.78 14.66
CA LYS A 65 3.56 11.15 14.75
C LYS A 65 5.04 11.25 14.38
N ALA A 66 5.79 10.14 14.45
CA ALA A 66 7.21 10.13 14.18
C ALA A 66 7.57 9.21 13.01
N PHE A 67 7.37 7.89 13.13
CA PHE A 67 7.90 6.94 12.16
C PHE A 67 7.22 7.00 10.79
N LEU A 68 5.90 7.11 10.73
CA LEU A 68 5.19 7.22 9.44
C LEU A 68 5.51 8.50 8.66
N PRO A 69 5.58 9.69 9.29
CA PRO A 69 6.03 10.90 8.59
C PRO A 69 7.45 10.77 8.04
N VAL A 70 8.37 10.20 8.81
CA VAL A 70 9.75 9.95 8.37
C VAL A 70 9.78 8.95 7.22
N LEU A 71 8.98 7.87 7.28
CA LEU A 71 8.84 6.92 6.17
C LEU A 71 8.36 7.61 4.89
N ILE A 72 7.33 8.47 4.98
CA ILE A 72 6.79 9.19 3.81
C ILE A 72 7.83 10.17 3.27
N PHE A 73 8.46 10.95 4.15
CA PHE A 73 9.55 11.85 3.79
C PHE A 73 10.65 11.11 3.04
N TYR A 74 11.17 10.03 3.63
CA TYR A 74 12.30 9.28 3.10
C TYR A 74 12.01 8.61 1.75
N ASN A 75 10.80 8.07 1.57
CA ASN A 75 10.39 7.49 0.30
C ASN A 75 10.34 8.53 -0.82
N ILE A 76 9.88 9.76 -0.54
CA ILE A 76 9.83 10.84 -1.52
C ILE A 76 11.24 11.39 -1.77
N TYR A 77 12.01 11.62 -0.70
CA TYR A 77 13.39 12.10 -0.76
C TYR A 77 14.29 11.21 -1.63
N ARG A 78 14.17 9.88 -1.51
CA ARG A 78 14.98 8.92 -2.28
C ARG A 78 14.50 8.70 -3.70
N THR A 79 13.41 9.32 -4.12
CA THR A 79 12.91 9.13 -5.48
C THR A 79 13.89 9.69 -6.49
N ASP A 80 14.33 8.84 -7.39
CA ASP A 80 15.04 9.29 -8.58
C ASP A 80 14.02 9.54 -9.70
N VAL A 81 13.89 10.83 -10.08
CA VAL A 81 12.93 11.26 -11.12
C VAL A 81 13.61 11.33 -12.49
N GLY A 82 14.85 10.80 -12.63
CA GLY A 82 15.68 10.89 -13.82
C GLY A 82 15.12 10.22 -15.08
N GLU A 83 15.91 9.38 -15.73
CA GLU A 83 15.67 8.83 -17.08
C GLU A 83 14.38 8.00 -17.27
N ILE A 84 13.72 7.53 -16.19
CA ILE A 84 12.56 6.62 -16.23
C ILE A 84 11.22 7.36 -16.08
N PHE A 85 11.23 8.71 -16.02
CA PHE A 85 10.02 9.47 -15.75
C PHE A 85 9.02 9.45 -16.91
N ASP A 86 7.91 8.74 -16.72
CA ASP A 86 6.74 8.74 -17.62
C ASP A 86 5.59 9.55 -17.01
N ALA A 87 5.48 10.82 -17.41
CA ALA A 87 4.44 11.73 -16.93
C ALA A 87 3.02 11.22 -17.25
N ARG A 88 2.81 10.51 -18.38
CA ARG A 88 1.48 9.99 -18.76
C ARG A 88 1.08 8.85 -17.84
N LEU A 89 2.01 7.96 -17.51
CA LEU A 89 1.78 6.86 -16.58
C LEU A 89 1.47 7.40 -15.17
N VAL A 90 2.24 8.37 -14.68
CA VAL A 90 2.02 9.01 -13.38
C VAL A 90 0.66 9.70 -13.33
N LEU A 91 0.32 10.51 -14.34
CA LEU A 91 -0.96 11.21 -14.40
C LEU A 91 -2.14 10.22 -14.46
N LEU A 92 -2.03 9.14 -15.24
CA LEU A 92 -3.07 8.10 -15.25
C LEU A 92 -3.21 7.46 -13.86
N ALA A 93 -2.12 7.07 -13.22
CA ALA A 93 -2.15 6.46 -11.89
C ALA A 93 -2.81 7.37 -10.86
N LEU A 94 -2.43 8.65 -10.82
CA LEU A 94 -3.04 9.64 -9.93
C LEU A 94 -4.51 9.86 -10.23
N ALA A 95 -4.89 9.95 -11.51
CA ALA A 95 -6.29 10.09 -11.93
C ALA A 95 -7.15 8.88 -11.54
N LEU A 96 -6.63 7.66 -11.72
CA LEU A 96 -7.34 6.43 -11.33
C LEU A 96 -7.56 6.36 -9.82
N VAL A 97 -6.56 6.73 -9.02
CA VAL A 97 -6.68 6.78 -7.55
C VAL A 97 -7.68 7.84 -7.12
N ALA A 98 -7.61 9.04 -7.70
CA ALA A 98 -8.54 10.14 -7.39
C ALA A 98 -9.99 9.78 -7.81
N LEU A 99 -10.16 9.20 -8.99
CA LEU A 99 -11.46 8.74 -9.46
C LEU A 99 -12.05 7.65 -8.55
N LEU A 100 -11.25 6.63 -8.21
CA LEU A 100 -11.65 5.57 -7.30
C LEU A 100 -12.06 6.13 -5.94
N PHE A 101 -11.27 7.06 -5.39
CA PHE A 101 -11.59 7.74 -4.14
C PHE A 101 -12.93 8.47 -4.23
N LEU A 102 -13.16 9.26 -5.28
CA LEU A 102 -14.42 10.01 -5.47
C LEU A 102 -15.63 9.08 -5.62
N VAL A 103 -15.49 8.01 -6.40
CA VAL A 103 -16.55 7.00 -6.58
C VAL A 103 -16.91 6.35 -5.24
N LEU A 104 -15.91 5.94 -4.47
CA LEU A 104 -16.12 5.33 -3.15
C LEU A 104 -16.71 6.35 -2.16
N TRP A 105 -16.26 7.61 -2.19
CA TRP A 105 -16.81 8.66 -1.34
C TRP A 105 -18.30 8.91 -1.63
N LEU A 106 -18.74 8.76 -2.88
CA LEU A 106 -20.15 8.89 -3.26
C LEU A 106 -20.96 7.62 -2.93
N LEU A 107 -20.39 6.43 -3.10
CA LEU A 107 -21.13 5.16 -2.97
C LEU A 107 -21.21 4.65 -1.54
N VAL A 108 -20.11 4.69 -0.78
CA VAL A 108 -20.05 4.11 0.59
C VAL A 108 -21.11 4.72 1.53
N PRO A 109 -21.39 6.03 1.54
CA PRO A 109 -22.43 6.61 2.39
C PRO A 109 -23.84 6.13 2.10
N ARG A 110 -24.08 5.53 0.91
CA ARG A 110 -25.40 4.98 0.54
C ARG A 110 -25.66 3.60 1.15
N VAL A 111 -24.58 2.88 1.47
CA VAL A 111 -24.66 1.50 2.00
C VAL A 111 -24.27 1.41 3.47
N GLU A 112 -23.32 2.25 3.94
CA GLU A 112 -22.88 2.27 5.33
C GLU A 112 -23.46 3.51 6.05
N LYS A 113 -24.16 3.28 7.17
CA LYS A 113 -24.81 4.33 7.96
C LYS A 113 -23.90 4.90 9.06
N ASP A 114 -22.95 4.09 9.56
CA ASP A 114 -22.05 4.53 10.62
C ASP A 114 -20.94 5.42 10.07
N TYR A 115 -20.90 6.68 10.54
CA TYR A 115 -19.90 7.67 10.15
C TYR A 115 -18.46 7.20 10.39
N ARG A 116 -18.19 6.56 11.52
CA ARG A 116 -16.84 6.09 11.87
C ARG A 116 -16.35 4.98 10.94
N ARG A 117 -17.27 4.22 10.34
CA ARG A 117 -16.98 3.14 9.38
C ARG A 117 -16.83 3.65 7.96
N ARG A 118 -17.55 4.71 7.56
CA ARG A 118 -17.47 5.24 6.19
C ARG A 118 -16.06 5.59 5.75
N GLY A 119 -15.35 6.38 6.57
CA GLY A 119 -13.98 6.76 6.28
C GLY A 119 -13.03 5.57 6.17
N VAL A 120 -13.19 4.60 7.06
CA VAL A 120 -12.41 3.36 7.10
C VAL A 120 -12.66 2.49 5.87
N LEU A 121 -13.92 2.31 5.46
CA LEU A 121 -14.26 1.53 4.28
C LEU A 121 -13.71 2.18 3.00
N ILE A 122 -13.91 3.49 2.84
CA ILE A 122 -13.37 4.23 1.70
C ILE A 122 -11.85 4.08 1.67
N GLN A 123 -11.17 4.37 2.79
CA GLN A 123 -9.71 4.22 2.89
C GLN A 123 -9.25 2.80 2.59
N GLY A 124 -9.91 1.79 3.17
CA GLY A 124 -9.56 0.38 3.01
C GLY A 124 -9.70 -0.11 1.56
N MET A 125 -10.66 0.44 0.80
CA MET A 125 -10.92 0.03 -0.58
C MET A 125 -10.02 0.74 -1.60
N PHE A 126 -9.65 2.03 -1.42
CA PHE A 126 -8.83 2.72 -2.42
C PHE A 126 -7.33 2.61 -2.14
N ARG A 127 -6.92 2.59 -0.87
CA ARG A 127 -5.52 2.65 -0.47
C ARG A 127 -4.85 1.28 -0.52
N SER A 128 -3.72 1.19 -1.22
CA SER A 128 -2.91 -0.03 -1.34
C SER A 128 -1.63 0.04 -0.53
N ASN A 129 -1.15 -1.11 -0.07
CA ASN A 129 0.20 -1.28 0.47
C ASN A 129 1.21 -1.39 -0.68
N PHE A 130 1.26 -0.33 -1.49
CA PHE A 130 1.97 -0.33 -2.76
C PHE A 130 3.49 -0.49 -2.60
N ILE A 131 4.08 0.07 -1.54
CA ILE A 131 5.53 -0.04 -1.29
C ILE A 131 5.94 -1.50 -1.09
N LEU A 132 5.23 -2.23 -0.20
CA LEU A 132 5.58 -3.61 0.16
C LEU A 132 5.23 -4.63 -0.93
N TYR A 133 4.35 -4.30 -1.85
CA TYR A 133 3.94 -5.21 -2.94
C TYR A 133 4.50 -4.78 -4.29
N GLY A 134 4.55 -3.49 -4.57
CA GLY A 134 4.92 -2.96 -5.87
C GLY A 134 6.31 -3.39 -6.30
N LEU A 135 7.31 -3.12 -5.48
CA LEU A 135 8.70 -3.42 -5.80
C LEU A 135 8.97 -4.94 -5.85
N PRO A 136 8.63 -5.74 -4.81
CA PRO A 136 8.92 -7.18 -4.82
C PRO A 136 8.19 -7.94 -5.94
N VAL A 137 6.93 -7.60 -6.22
CA VAL A 137 6.19 -8.24 -7.30
C VAL A 137 6.78 -7.88 -8.66
N THR A 138 7.14 -6.61 -8.87
CA THR A 138 7.78 -6.17 -10.12
C THR A 138 9.15 -6.83 -10.30
N ALA A 139 9.98 -6.88 -9.25
CA ALA A 139 11.27 -7.55 -9.25
C ALA A 139 11.15 -9.04 -9.59
N SER A 140 10.17 -9.72 -8.98
CA SER A 140 9.91 -11.14 -9.26
C SER A 140 9.46 -11.41 -10.70
N LEU A 141 8.70 -10.50 -11.31
CA LEU A 141 8.18 -10.69 -12.67
C LEU A 141 9.17 -10.31 -13.76
N PHE A 142 10.03 -9.32 -13.51
CA PHE A 142 10.86 -8.69 -14.54
C PHE A 142 12.34 -8.54 -14.16
N GLY A 143 12.75 -8.91 -12.95
CA GLY A 143 14.12 -8.74 -12.42
C GLY A 143 14.26 -7.48 -11.58
N GLU A 144 15.24 -7.49 -10.66
CA GLU A 144 15.52 -6.39 -9.71
C GLU A 144 15.84 -5.07 -10.43
N GLU A 145 16.51 -5.15 -11.59
CA GLU A 145 16.90 -4.00 -12.41
C GLU A 145 15.70 -3.26 -13.03
N ASN A 146 14.53 -3.88 -13.07
CA ASN A 146 13.32 -3.34 -13.72
C ASN A 146 12.28 -2.80 -12.70
N THR A 147 12.68 -2.48 -11.48
CA THR A 147 11.77 -1.95 -10.45
C THR A 147 11.53 -0.44 -10.53
N GLY A 148 12.28 0.28 -11.35
CA GLY A 148 12.25 1.74 -11.44
C GLY A 148 10.86 2.31 -11.73
N THR A 149 10.09 1.71 -12.64
CA THR A 149 8.71 2.15 -12.94
C THR A 149 7.78 2.04 -11.73
N ALA A 150 7.89 0.95 -10.97
CA ALA A 150 7.10 0.80 -9.73
C ALA A 150 7.56 1.79 -8.65
N ALA A 151 8.87 2.02 -8.51
CA ALA A 151 9.44 2.99 -7.58
C ALA A 151 8.98 4.41 -7.91
N MET A 152 8.99 4.81 -9.18
CA MET A 152 8.47 6.08 -9.66
C MET A 152 6.99 6.24 -9.27
N LEU A 153 6.13 5.27 -9.56
CA LEU A 153 4.72 5.34 -9.19
C LEU A 153 4.52 5.41 -7.67
N VAL A 154 5.31 4.68 -6.88
CA VAL A 154 5.27 4.75 -5.41
C VAL A 154 5.48 6.18 -4.93
N ALA A 155 6.44 6.90 -5.50
CA ALA A 155 6.78 8.25 -5.11
C ALA A 155 5.64 9.27 -5.25
N PHE A 156 4.80 9.13 -6.27
CA PHE A 156 3.67 10.03 -6.52
C PHE A 156 2.36 9.52 -5.91
N VAL A 157 2.11 8.23 -5.99
CA VAL A 157 0.83 7.63 -5.56
C VAL A 157 0.73 7.52 -4.05
N VAL A 158 1.81 7.17 -3.35
CA VAL A 158 1.77 7.00 -1.89
C VAL A 158 1.49 8.32 -1.15
N PRO A 159 2.09 9.46 -1.51
CA PRO A 159 1.67 10.76 -0.97
C PRO A 159 0.18 11.05 -1.19
N LEU A 160 -0.33 10.80 -2.40
CA LEU A 160 -1.75 10.99 -2.71
C LEU A 160 -2.63 10.09 -1.83
N TYR A 161 -2.28 8.80 -1.67
CA TYR A 161 -2.97 7.90 -0.74
C TYR A 161 -3.02 8.45 0.68
N ASN A 162 -1.91 9.01 1.18
CA ASN A 162 -1.86 9.58 2.53
C ASN A 162 -2.74 10.82 2.67
N VAL A 163 -2.66 11.75 1.72
CA VAL A 163 -3.50 12.97 1.72
C VAL A 163 -4.98 12.63 1.68
N LEU A 164 -5.40 11.80 0.73
CA LEU A 164 -6.80 11.39 0.59
C LEU A 164 -7.31 10.61 1.81
N SER A 165 -6.45 9.78 2.43
CA SER A 165 -6.79 9.04 3.65
C SER A 165 -7.01 9.97 4.83
N VAL A 166 -6.15 10.99 5.01
CA VAL A 166 -6.35 12.00 6.07
C VAL A 166 -7.63 12.78 5.83
N ILE A 167 -7.87 13.23 4.59
CA ILE A 167 -9.09 13.97 4.23
C ILE A 167 -10.33 13.18 4.60
N ILE A 168 -10.42 11.91 4.19
CA ILE A 168 -11.64 11.13 4.38
C ILE A 168 -11.85 10.73 5.84
N LEU A 169 -10.79 10.42 6.58
CA LEU A 169 -10.89 10.09 8.01
C LEU A 169 -11.27 11.33 8.82
N GLU A 170 -10.65 12.48 8.59
CA GLU A 170 -11.00 13.76 9.24
C GLU A 170 -12.43 14.19 8.89
N TRP A 171 -12.87 13.99 7.63
CA TRP A 171 -14.22 14.30 7.21
C TRP A 171 -15.28 13.54 7.99
N TYR A 172 -15.02 12.26 8.29
CA TYR A 172 -15.94 11.42 9.04
C TYR A 172 -15.63 11.31 10.54
N ALA A 173 -14.55 11.90 11.04
CA ALA A 173 -14.20 11.90 12.46
C ALA A 173 -15.22 12.68 13.31
N SER A 174 -15.83 13.73 12.76
CA SER A 174 -16.85 14.51 13.46
C SER A 174 -18.21 14.42 12.76
N ARG A 175 -19.30 14.26 13.54
CA ARG A 175 -20.68 14.27 13.01
C ARG A 175 -21.06 15.61 12.41
N GLN A 176 -20.37 16.69 12.76
CA GLN A 176 -20.59 18.05 12.24
C GLN A 176 -19.40 18.44 11.37
N ILE A 177 -19.69 18.82 10.13
CA ILE A 177 -18.67 19.25 9.15
C ILE A 177 -18.21 20.66 9.51
N HIS A 178 -17.11 20.76 10.23
CA HIS A 178 -16.41 22.02 10.46
C HIS A 178 -15.23 22.15 9.52
N ILE A 179 -15.43 22.75 8.35
CA ILE A 179 -14.43 22.88 7.28
C ILE A 179 -13.11 23.46 7.82
N LYS A 180 -13.16 24.49 8.69
CA LYS A 180 -11.95 25.06 9.32
C LYS A 180 -11.19 24.06 10.18
N LYS A 181 -11.91 23.21 10.94
CA LYS A 181 -11.30 22.16 11.78
C LYS A 181 -10.65 21.08 10.90
N ILE A 182 -11.33 20.66 9.85
CA ILE A 182 -10.82 19.69 8.88
C ILE A 182 -9.58 20.25 8.18
N ALA A 183 -9.64 21.47 7.65
CA ALA A 183 -8.51 22.12 7.00
C ALA A 183 -7.30 22.26 7.95
N LYS A 184 -7.53 22.64 9.21
CA LYS A 184 -6.49 22.67 10.23
C LYS A 184 -5.92 21.28 10.51
N GLY A 185 -6.77 20.26 10.67
CA GLY A 185 -6.35 18.86 10.87
C GLY A 185 -5.47 18.37 9.73
N ILE A 186 -5.85 18.65 8.48
CA ILE A 186 -5.07 18.33 7.29
C ILE A 186 -3.72 19.08 7.31
N ALA A 187 -3.73 20.40 7.50
CA ALA A 187 -2.54 21.24 7.45
C ALA A 187 -1.53 20.91 8.55
N THR A 188 -1.99 20.44 9.72
CA THR A 188 -1.13 20.05 10.85
C THR A 188 -0.85 18.55 10.94
N ASN A 189 -1.35 17.78 9.97
CA ASN A 189 -1.17 16.33 9.99
C ASN A 189 0.31 15.97 9.72
N PRO A 190 0.96 15.21 10.62
CA PRO A 190 2.37 14.89 10.49
C PRO A 190 2.71 14.12 9.21
N LEU A 191 1.78 13.30 8.68
CA LEU A 191 1.99 12.56 7.43
C LEU A 191 2.05 13.51 6.22
N ILE A 192 1.19 14.54 6.22
CA ILE A 192 1.17 15.56 5.16
C ILE A 192 2.41 16.43 5.25
N LEU A 193 2.80 16.82 6.46
CA LEU A 193 4.04 17.57 6.68
C LEU A 193 5.27 16.79 6.22
N GLY A 194 5.33 15.48 6.52
CA GLY A 194 6.38 14.59 6.02
C GLY A 194 6.42 14.52 4.49
N ALA A 195 5.26 14.44 3.84
CA ALA A 195 5.17 14.43 2.38
C ALA A 195 5.62 15.75 1.76
N ILE A 196 5.21 16.90 2.32
CA ILE A 196 5.62 18.24 1.86
C ILE A 196 7.13 18.40 2.03
N CYS A 197 7.68 18.04 3.18
CA CYS A 197 9.10 18.14 3.45
C CYS A 197 9.92 17.29 2.48
N GLY A 198 9.52 16.02 2.25
CA GLY A 198 10.17 15.15 1.27
C GLY A 198 10.11 15.72 -0.15
N GLY A 199 8.96 16.27 -0.54
CA GLY A 199 8.77 16.93 -1.83
C GLY A 199 9.66 18.18 -2.00
N LEU A 200 9.82 18.98 -0.96
CA LEU A 200 10.72 20.14 -0.99
C LEU A 200 12.18 19.72 -1.16
N PHE A 201 12.65 18.69 -0.42
CA PHE A 201 14.01 18.17 -0.56
C PHE A 201 14.26 17.63 -1.97
N LEU A 202 13.29 16.89 -2.52
CA LEU A 202 13.35 16.36 -3.88
C LEU A 202 13.44 17.50 -4.94
N LEU A 203 12.55 18.49 -4.83
CA LEU A 203 12.48 19.61 -5.80
C LEU A 203 13.70 20.52 -5.74
N LEU A 204 14.26 20.74 -4.54
CA LEU A 204 15.45 21.58 -4.35
C LEU A 204 16.76 20.81 -4.60
N GLY A 205 16.70 19.50 -4.86
CA GLY A 205 17.88 18.67 -5.05
C GLY A 205 18.76 18.55 -3.80
N VAL A 206 18.21 18.84 -2.60
CA VAL A 206 18.96 18.81 -1.34
C VAL A 206 19.29 17.37 -0.99
N ARG A 207 20.58 17.07 -0.78
CA ARG A 207 21.06 15.78 -0.31
C ARG A 207 21.50 15.89 1.15
N MET A 208 21.05 14.96 1.99
CA MET A 208 21.47 14.87 3.38
C MET A 208 22.90 14.33 3.48
N PRO A 209 23.69 14.75 4.50
CA PRO A 209 24.91 14.03 4.85
C PRO A 209 24.62 12.56 5.16
N GLN A 210 25.56 11.66 4.78
CA GLN A 210 25.34 10.21 4.89
C GLN A 210 24.87 9.76 6.29
N ALA A 211 25.53 10.24 7.34
CA ALA A 211 25.18 9.88 8.71
C ALA A 211 23.73 10.28 9.11
N LEU A 212 23.21 11.39 8.55
CA LEU A 212 21.83 11.81 8.77
C LEU A 212 20.87 10.96 7.95
N GLU A 213 21.23 10.66 6.71
CA GLU A 213 20.44 9.80 5.83
C GLU A 213 20.28 8.40 6.41
N ASP A 214 21.35 7.80 6.95
CA ASP A 214 21.34 6.50 7.61
C ASP A 214 20.38 6.51 8.82
N ALA A 215 20.44 7.53 9.67
CA ALA A 215 19.55 7.68 10.82
C ALA A 215 18.08 7.83 10.40
N VAL A 216 17.80 8.61 9.35
CA VAL A 216 16.46 8.78 8.80
C VAL A 216 15.96 7.47 8.17
N GLN A 217 16.82 6.73 7.49
CA GLN A 217 16.50 5.42 6.95
C GLN A 217 16.11 4.43 8.04
N ASP A 218 16.89 4.34 9.11
CA ASP A 218 16.63 3.45 10.24
C ASP A 218 15.29 3.78 10.91
N LEU A 219 15.02 5.07 11.17
CA LEU A 219 13.73 5.52 11.72
C LEU A 219 12.55 5.20 10.77
N SER A 220 12.74 5.37 9.47
CA SER A 220 11.72 5.02 8.47
C SER A 220 11.42 3.53 8.46
N GLY A 221 12.46 2.71 8.65
CA GLY A 221 12.35 1.25 8.73
C GLY A 221 11.51 0.75 9.90
N LEU A 222 11.41 1.51 10.99
CA LEU A 222 10.58 1.15 12.15
C LEU A 222 9.06 1.29 11.90
N ALA A 223 8.64 2.12 10.97
CA ALA A 223 7.23 2.48 10.78
C ALA A 223 6.33 1.25 10.52
N THR A 224 6.69 0.42 9.57
CA THR A 224 5.90 -0.77 9.18
C THR A 224 5.93 -1.86 10.26
N PRO A 225 7.09 -2.30 10.80
CA PRO A 225 7.13 -3.29 11.87
C PRO A 225 6.34 -2.86 13.11
N MET A 226 6.49 -1.61 13.55
CA MET A 226 5.74 -1.08 14.70
C MET A 226 4.24 -1.08 14.47
N ALA A 227 3.79 -0.69 13.27
CA ALA A 227 2.37 -0.69 12.93
C ALA A 227 1.78 -2.12 12.97
N PHE A 228 2.50 -3.14 12.47
CA PHE A 228 2.05 -4.54 12.53
C PHE A 228 2.08 -5.13 13.94
N LEU A 229 3.08 -4.80 14.76
CA LEU A 229 3.13 -5.18 16.18
C LEU A 229 1.92 -4.63 16.93
N VAL A 230 1.63 -3.34 16.77
CA VAL A 230 0.48 -2.68 17.41
C VAL A 230 -0.85 -3.23 16.91
N LEU A 231 -0.96 -3.49 15.60
CA LEU A 231 -2.14 -4.13 15.01
C LEU A 231 -2.37 -5.51 15.62
N GLY A 232 -1.33 -6.34 15.71
CA GLY A 232 -1.40 -7.67 16.31
C GLY A 232 -1.81 -7.63 17.78
N ALA A 233 -1.21 -6.73 18.58
CA ALA A 233 -1.55 -6.54 19.99
C ALA A 233 -2.99 -6.08 20.21
N SER A 234 -3.57 -5.37 19.25
CA SER A 234 -4.92 -4.81 19.33
C SER A 234 -5.99 -5.67 18.64
N PHE A 235 -5.59 -6.73 17.94
CA PHE A 235 -6.51 -7.53 17.12
C PHE A 235 -7.45 -8.39 18.00
N ARG A 236 -8.76 -8.29 17.72
CA ARG A 236 -9.81 -9.02 18.44
C ARG A 236 -10.62 -9.88 17.46
N PHE A 237 -10.53 -11.20 17.63
CA PHE A 237 -11.32 -12.14 16.84
C PHE A 237 -12.83 -12.08 17.14
N SER A 238 -13.22 -11.69 18.36
CA SER A 238 -14.62 -11.64 18.80
C SER A 238 -15.48 -10.63 18.05
N SER A 239 -14.87 -9.58 17.49
CA SER A 239 -15.59 -8.53 16.77
C SER A 239 -15.83 -8.81 15.28
N LEU A 240 -15.25 -9.88 14.76
CA LEU A 240 -15.42 -10.26 13.33
C LEU A 240 -16.90 -10.49 12.99
N ALA A 241 -17.66 -11.10 13.89
CA ALA A 241 -19.09 -11.40 13.65
C ALA A 241 -19.92 -10.13 13.43
N GLY A 242 -19.60 -9.01 14.11
CA GLY A 242 -20.29 -7.73 13.96
C GLY A 242 -19.94 -6.96 12.68
N ASN A 243 -18.77 -7.24 12.12
CA ASN A 243 -18.20 -6.47 11.00
C ASN A 243 -18.20 -7.23 9.67
N TRP A 244 -18.62 -8.51 9.64
CA TRP A 244 -18.38 -9.41 8.53
C TRP A 244 -18.87 -8.89 7.17
N LYS A 245 -20.06 -8.23 7.11
CA LYS A 245 -20.62 -7.68 5.85
C LYS A 245 -19.75 -6.57 5.29
N ALA A 246 -19.37 -5.60 6.13
CA ALA A 246 -18.52 -4.50 5.77
C ALA A 246 -17.11 -4.98 5.38
N LEU A 247 -16.58 -5.95 6.14
CA LEU A 247 -15.29 -6.57 5.90
C LEU A 247 -15.24 -7.30 4.56
N VAL A 248 -16.20 -8.20 4.29
CA VAL A 248 -16.26 -8.94 3.02
C VAL A 248 -16.43 -7.98 1.84
N CYS A 249 -17.31 -6.99 1.98
CA CYS A 249 -17.48 -5.95 0.97
C CYS A 249 -16.15 -5.24 0.67
N ALA A 250 -15.43 -4.80 1.70
CA ALA A 250 -14.15 -4.10 1.53
C ALA A 250 -13.10 -5.00 0.86
N VAL A 251 -12.98 -6.27 1.28
CA VAL A 251 -12.02 -7.23 0.71
C VAL A 251 -12.33 -7.51 -0.77
N VAL A 252 -13.59 -7.79 -1.09
CA VAL A 252 -14.02 -8.08 -2.48
C VAL A 252 -13.83 -6.86 -3.37
N VAL A 253 -14.28 -5.68 -2.92
CA VAL A 253 -14.08 -4.44 -3.70
C VAL A 253 -12.61 -4.19 -3.92
N LYS A 254 -11.78 -4.25 -2.88
CA LYS A 254 -10.36 -3.94 -2.95
C LYS A 254 -9.59 -4.90 -3.86
N LEU A 255 -9.78 -6.20 -3.71
CA LEU A 255 -8.92 -7.20 -4.34
C LEU A 255 -9.48 -7.77 -5.66
N ALA A 256 -10.77 -7.62 -5.90
CA ALA A 256 -11.41 -8.14 -7.09
C ALA A 256 -12.03 -7.03 -7.96
N VAL A 257 -12.95 -6.22 -7.40
CA VAL A 257 -13.71 -5.25 -8.20
C VAL A 257 -12.81 -4.13 -8.73
N VAL A 258 -11.97 -3.55 -7.88
CA VAL A 258 -11.06 -2.44 -8.27
C VAL A 258 -10.11 -2.86 -9.39
N PRO A 259 -9.34 -3.95 -9.29
CA PRO A 259 -8.50 -4.41 -10.39
C PRO A 259 -9.32 -4.79 -11.64
N ALA A 260 -10.46 -5.47 -11.49
CA ALA A 260 -11.30 -5.88 -12.61
C ALA A 260 -11.83 -4.71 -13.42
N MET A 261 -12.14 -3.59 -12.78
CA MET A 261 -12.64 -2.38 -13.44
C MET A 261 -11.53 -1.51 -14.02
N LEU A 262 -10.41 -1.36 -13.29
CA LEU A 262 -9.41 -0.36 -13.64
C LEU A 262 -8.26 -0.91 -14.48
N LEU A 263 -7.91 -2.21 -14.41
CA LEU A 263 -6.89 -2.79 -15.27
C LEU A 263 -7.26 -2.77 -16.76
N PRO A 264 -8.52 -3.08 -17.17
CA PRO A 264 -8.93 -2.91 -18.57
C PRO A 264 -8.77 -1.48 -19.06
N VAL A 265 -9.00 -0.48 -18.21
CA VAL A 265 -8.76 0.93 -18.54
C VAL A 265 -7.28 1.16 -18.81
N CYS A 266 -6.39 0.66 -17.92
CA CYS A 266 -4.93 0.76 -18.13
C CYS A 266 -4.51 0.11 -19.45
N VAL A 267 -5.09 -1.06 -19.77
CA VAL A 267 -4.84 -1.79 -21.03
C VAL A 267 -5.33 -1.00 -22.24
N ALA A 268 -6.50 -0.33 -22.15
CA ALA A 268 -7.03 0.52 -23.21
C ALA A 268 -6.15 1.76 -23.48
N PHE A 269 -5.50 2.30 -22.44
CA PHE A 269 -4.50 3.36 -22.58
C PHE A 269 -3.15 2.88 -23.14
N GLY A 270 -3.03 1.58 -23.48
CA GLY A 270 -1.86 1.01 -24.14
C GLY A 270 -0.79 0.47 -23.18
N TYR A 271 -1.01 0.51 -21.87
CA TYR A 271 -0.02 0.00 -20.91
C TYR A 271 0.05 -1.52 -20.91
N ARG A 272 1.30 -2.05 -20.94
CA ARG A 272 1.65 -3.47 -20.99
C ARG A 272 2.88 -3.73 -20.15
N SER A 273 3.22 -4.99 -19.99
CA SER A 273 4.45 -5.45 -19.35
C SER A 273 4.73 -4.75 -18.00
N LEU A 274 5.87 -4.12 -17.85
CA LEU A 274 6.35 -3.49 -16.63
C LEU A 274 5.39 -2.44 -16.06
N ALA A 275 4.89 -1.53 -16.92
CA ALA A 275 3.98 -0.48 -16.50
C ALA A 275 2.64 -1.06 -16.00
N LEU A 276 2.11 -2.09 -16.69
CA LEU A 276 0.88 -2.74 -16.27
C LEU A 276 1.06 -3.54 -14.98
N ALA A 277 2.22 -4.17 -14.76
CA ALA A 277 2.52 -4.84 -13.49
C ALA A 277 2.58 -3.85 -12.32
N ALA A 278 3.21 -2.70 -12.50
CA ALA A 278 3.23 -1.64 -11.50
C ALA A 278 1.81 -1.10 -11.21
N LEU A 279 0.98 -0.89 -12.23
CA LEU A 279 -0.43 -0.50 -12.07
C LEU A 279 -1.26 -1.61 -11.40
N LEU A 280 -1.03 -2.89 -11.73
CA LEU A 280 -1.67 -4.02 -11.06
C LEU A 280 -1.37 -4.00 -9.56
N THR A 281 -0.11 -3.85 -9.16
CA THR A 281 0.26 -3.81 -7.75
C THR A 281 -0.28 -2.57 -7.04
N MET A 282 -0.33 -1.43 -7.72
CA MET A 282 -0.96 -0.21 -7.22
C MET A 282 -2.46 -0.41 -6.91
N LEU A 283 -3.20 -1.08 -7.78
CA LEU A 283 -4.64 -1.26 -7.67
C LEU A 283 -5.04 -2.49 -6.85
N GLY A 284 -4.32 -3.61 -7.03
CA GLY A 284 -4.66 -4.93 -6.50
C GLY A 284 -3.91 -5.35 -5.24
N ALA A 285 -2.89 -4.60 -4.78
CA ALA A 285 -2.24 -4.89 -3.50
C ALA A 285 -3.21 -4.71 -2.32
N PRO A 286 -3.00 -5.42 -1.19
CA PRO A 286 -3.84 -5.29 -0.01
C PRO A 286 -3.79 -3.89 0.59
N THR A 287 -4.69 -3.62 1.51
CA THR A 287 -4.76 -2.34 2.23
C THR A 287 -3.49 -2.12 3.07
N ALA A 288 -2.95 -0.90 3.05
CA ALA A 288 -1.76 -0.55 3.81
C ALA A 288 -2.01 -0.59 5.34
N VAL A 289 -1.06 -1.16 6.11
CA VAL A 289 -1.16 -1.25 7.57
C VAL A 289 -1.30 0.12 8.25
N SER A 290 -0.70 1.15 7.69
CA SER A 290 -0.85 2.52 8.18
C SER A 290 -2.30 3.01 8.19
N SER A 291 -3.21 2.35 7.44
CA SER A 291 -4.66 2.62 7.51
C SER A 291 -5.23 2.35 8.91
N TYR A 292 -4.80 1.27 9.56
CA TYR A 292 -5.15 0.98 10.96
C TYR A 292 -4.62 2.06 11.91
N THR A 293 -3.33 2.40 11.78
CA THR A 293 -2.68 3.41 12.62
C THR A 293 -3.37 4.78 12.49
N MET A 294 -3.71 5.18 11.25
CA MET A 294 -4.43 6.43 10.99
C MET A 294 -5.86 6.40 11.54
N ALA A 295 -6.61 5.33 11.30
CA ALA A 295 -7.98 5.17 11.80
C ALA A 295 -8.03 5.27 13.33
N ARG A 296 -7.07 4.63 14.01
CA ARG A 296 -6.94 4.68 15.47
C ARG A 296 -6.61 6.07 15.98
N GLN A 297 -5.69 6.79 15.30
CA GLN A 297 -5.26 8.13 15.69
C GLN A 297 -6.33 9.20 15.43
N LEU A 298 -7.16 9.00 14.43
CA LEU A 298 -8.21 9.93 14.00
C LEU A 298 -9.61 9.52 14.50
N ASP A 299 -9.66 8.67 15.52
CA ASP A 299 -10.87 8.23 16.24
C ASP A 299 -11.96 7.61 15.34
N ALA A 300 -11.54 6.97 14.24
CA ALA A 300 -12.38 6.18 13.36
C ALA A 300 -12.53 4.73 13.87
N ASP A 301 -13.27 3.87 13.17
CA ASP A 301 -13.40 2.44 13.51
C ASP A 301 -12.08 1.69 13.20
N SER A 302 -11.12 1.81 14.13
CA SER A 302 -9.81 1.16 13.98
C SER A 302 -9.88 -0.37 13.99
N GLU A 303 -10.91 -0.94 14.60
CA GLU A 303 -11.12 -2.38 14.64
C GLU A 303 -11.46 -2.91 13.24
N LEU A 304 -12.42 -2.29 12.56
CA LEU A 304 -12.73 -2.61 11.16
C LEU A 304 -11.52 -2.33 10.24
N ALA A 305 -10.78 -1.24 10.46
CA ALA A 305 -9.57 -0.94 9.70
C ALA A 305 -8.52 -2.04 9.82
N GLY A 306 -8.27 -2.53 11.04
CA GLY A 306 -7.35 -3.63 11.31
C GLY A 306 -7.79 -4.93 10.64
N GLN A 307 -9.08 -5.26 10.73
CA GLN A 307 -9.66 -6.44 10.07
C GLN A 307 -9.49 -6.36 8.54
N ILE A 308 -9.76 -5.20 7.93
CA ILE A 308 -9.56 -5.00 6.49
C ILE A 308 -8.09 -5.21 6.11
N VAL A 309 -7.14 -4.65 6.86
CA VAL A 309 -5.70 -4.85 6.59
C VAL A 309 -5.34 -6.34 6.64
N VAL A 310 -5.75 -7.05 7.68
CA VAL A 310 -5.44 -8.48 7.86
C VAL A 310 -6.05 -9.32 6.73
N PHE A 311 -7.35 -9.20 6.51
CA PHE A 311 -8.04 -10.06 5.54
C PHE A 311 -7.67 -9.73 4.09
N THR A 312 -7.45 -8.44 3.75
CA THR A 312 -6.93 -8.11 2.42
C THR A 312 -5.52 -8.66 2.22
N SER A 313 -4.65 -8.66 3.26
CA SER A 313 -3.30 -9.22 3.17
C SER A 313 -3.32 -10.74 2.97
N VAL A 314 -4.16 -11.49 3.70
CA VAL A 314 -4.30 -12.94 3.49
C VAL A 314 -4.86 -13.25 2.10
N CYS A 315 -5.97 -12.62 1.74
CA CYS A 315 -6.64 -12.89 0.47
C CYS A 315 -5.80 -12.43 -0.74
N SER A 316 -4.91 -11.44 -0.56
CA SER A 316 -4.05 -10.94 -1.64
C SER A 316 -3.09 -11.99 -2.18
N ILE A 317 -2.71 -12.99 -1.39
CA ILE A 317 -1.87 -14.10 -1.86
C ILE A 317 -2.51 -14.77 -3.08
N LEU A 318 -3.80 -15.08 -2.97
CA LEU A 318 -4.55 -15.75 -4.04
C LEU A 318 -4.96 -14.77 -5.15
N THR A 319 -5.38 -13.55 -4.79
CA THR A 319 -5.88 -12.60 -5.79
C THR A 319 -4.75 -12.00 -6.62
N MET A 320 -3.58 -11.71 -6.05
CA MET A 320 -2.42 -11.26 -6.83
C MET A 320 -1.93 -12.35 -7.78
N PHE A 321 -1.86 -13.61 -7.29
CA PHE A 321 -1.57 -14.74 -8.15
C PHE A 321 -2.57 -14.83 -9.31
N PHE A 322 -3.88 -14.75 -9.03
CA PHE A 322 -4.93 -14.79 -10.05
C PHE A 322 -4.76 -13.69 -11.11
N TRP A 323 -4.55 -12.43 -10.68
CA TRP A 323 -4.40 -11.30 -11.59
C TRP A 323 -3.14 -11.41 -12.45
N VAL A 324 -2.00 -11.77 -11.87
CA VAL A 324 -0.75 -11.99 -12.63
C VAL A 324 -0.94 -13.12 -13.63
N PHE A 325 -1.54 -14.24 -13.21
CA PHE A 325 -1.83 -15.36 -14.09
C PHE A 325 -2.75 -14.94 -15.26
N LEU A 326 -3.86 -14.26 -14.97
CA LEU A 326 -4.81 -13.79 -15.98
C LEU A 326 -4.15 -12.86 -17.00
N LEU A 327 -3.41 -11.85 -16.54
CA LEU A 327 -2.76 -10.89 -17.44
C LEU A 327 -1.70 -11.56 -18.31
N ARG A 328 -0.98 -12.56 -17.78
CA ARG A 328 -0.04 -13.36 -18.59
C ARG A 328 -0.73 -14.26 -19.63
N GLN A 329 -1.89 -14.87 -19.28
CA GLN A 329 -2.67 -15.64 -20.26
C GLN A 329 -3.17 -14.77 -21.41
N LEU A 330 -3.43 -13.50 -21.13
CA LEU A 330 -3.84 -12.49 -22.12
C LEU A 330 -2.65 -11.87 -22.86
N ALA A 331 -1.42 -12.33 -22.62
CA ALA A 331 -0.17 -11.77 -23.17
C ALA A 331 -0.01 -10.26 -22.94
N LEU A 332 -0.43 -9.79 -21.76
CA LEU A 332 -0.37 -8.39 -21.35
C LEU A 332 0.82 -8.11 -20.41
N LEU A 333 1.34 -9.16 -19.74
CA LEU A 333 2.56 -9.17 -18.92
C LEU A 333 3.64 -10.07 -19.51
#